data_f9a3bef763bc3c4eec88bfe75fce475f
#
_entry.id   f9a3bef763bc3c4eec88bfe75fce475f
#
_cell.length_a   1.000
_cell.length_b   1.000
_cell.length_c   1.000
_cell.angle_alpha   90.00
_cell.angle_beta   90.00
_cell.angle_gamma   90.00
#
_symmetry.space_group_name_H-M   'P 1'
#
loop_
_entity.id
_entity.type
_entity.pdbx_description
1 polymer ?
#
loop_
_entity_poly.entity_id
_entity_poly.type
_entity_poly.pdbx_seq_one_letter_code
_entity_poly.pdbx_strand_id
1 'polypeptide(L)'
;MQLNKANYVPILSLKPAEMAAVEELFENEKDLILPIVELKRWANSNQISNSIKRVEKAFGNRFWIADLDAEFIESIPEKISESEGNVKEVFYQFQRLADPSNGYQNWVEFITQNINLIPVLQIKNVDELNLQLDNFLHLQRPIVARLKLTENNSITPEELNIIIKALSVKPIHELLVILDYGDLSRRNLLEYHQYSRFIKSLYKILPHAIFTVSGTSFPYSFGRSYKGEIPIYERQIYNLVANDCPEVKLVYSDRGSSRELTQNGGGGLPPPRIDYALKNDWRFVRKEFSEDEDNKEQLYKDAAIEIMKSDYWISNLPAWGRQMIEKTSIGDTFGITSAHRATAVRINLHLYQQLHYLENLNEIVTEEDWID
;
A
#
# COMPACT_ATOMS: atom_id res chain seq x y z
N MET A 1 -5.35 17.57 -8.81
CA MET A 1 -5.43 17.18 -7.38
C MET A 1 -4.22 17.79 -6.71
N GLN A 2 -4.38 18.34 -5.52
CA GLN A 2 -3.25 18.83 -4.72
C GLN A 2 -2.89 17.75 -3.72
N LEU A 3 -1.60 17.41 -3.57
CA LEU A 3 -1.11 16.46 -2.56
C LEU A 3 -1.60 16.78 -1.14
N ASN A 4 -1.86 18.07 -0.92
CA ASN A 4 -2.36 18.62 0.34
C ASN A 4 -3.75 18.12 0.78
N LYS A 5 -4.52 17.52 -0.12
CA LYS A 5 -5.87 17.01 0.18
C LYS A 5 -5.89 15.52 0.55
N ALA A 6 -4.77 14.82 0.38
CA ALA A 6 -4.69 13.45 0.77
C ALA A 6 -4.50 13.31 2.28
N ASN A 7 -5.38 12.57 2.92
CA ASN A 7 -5.26 12.26 4.36
C ASN A 7 -4.42 11.01 4.60
N TYR A 8 -4.30 10.16 3.58
CA TYR A 8 -3.61 8.89 3.66
C TYR A 8 -3.05 8.48 2.29
N VAL A 9 -1.80 7.99 2.29
CA VAL A 9 -1.05 7.59 1.08
C VAL A 9 -0.61 6.14 1.21
N PRO A 10 -1.53 5.15 1.06
CA PRO A 10 -1.16 3.74 1.16
C PRO A 10 -0.31 3.28 -0.02
N ILE A 11 0.71 2.45 0.23
CA ILE A 11 1.47 1.74 -0.81
C ILE A 11 0.80 0.40 -1.05
N LEU A 12 0.30 0.19 -2.25
CA LEU A 12 -0.45 -0.99 -2.65
C LEU A 12 0.23 -1.70 -3.82
N SER A 13 0.30 -3.00 -3.74
CA SER A 13 0.74 -3.83 -4.86
C SER A 13 -0.42 -4.10 -5.81
N LEU A 14 -0.15 -4.24 -7.10
CA LEU A 14 -1.18 -4.60 -8.07
C LEU A 14 -1.52 -6.11 -7.95
N LYS A 15 -2.13 -6.48 -6.84
CA LYS A 15 -2.59 -7.84 -6.53
C LYS A 15 -4.12 -7.90 -6.44
N PRO A 16 -4.74 -9.06 -6.75
CA PRO A 16 -6.20 -9.17 -6.75
C PRO A 16 -6.87 -8.77 -5.44
N ALA A 17 -6.33 -9.17 -4.29
CA ALA A 17 -6.90 -8.86 -2.98
C ALA A 17 -6.83 -7.36 -2.65
N GLU A 18 -5.71 -6.70 -2.96
CA GLU A 18 -5.52 -5.27 -2.73
C GLU A 18 -6.45 -4.44 -3.62
N MET A 19 -6.52 -4.80 -4.90
CA MET A 19 -7.43 -4.12 -5.83
C MET A 19 -8.91 -4.35 -5.52
N ALA A 20 -9.27 -5.52 -4.98
CA ALA A 20 -10.64 -5.77 -4.51
C ALA A 20 -10.95 -4.95 -3.25
N ALA A 21 -10.01 -4.83 -2.32
CA ALA A 21 -10.17 -4.04 -1.11
C ALA A 21 -10.42 -2.56 -1.40
N VAL A 22 -9.71 -1.99 -2.38
CA VAL A 22 -9.89 -0.59 -2.82
C VAL A 22 -11.20 -0.42 -3.58
N GLU A 23 -11.58 -1.39 -4.44
CA GLU A 23 -12.82 -1.35 -5.22
C GLU A 23 -14.05 -1.24 -4.31
N GLU A 24 -14.00 -1.87 -3.13
CA GLU A 24 -15.07 -1.91 -2.15
C GLU A 24 -15.02 -0.79 -1.08
N LEU A 25 -14.10 0.17 -1.18
CA LEU A 25 -14.18 1.43 -0.42
C LEU A 25 -15.32 2.28 -0.95
N PHE A 26 -16.00 3.03 -0.09
CA PHE A 26 -16.98 4.00 -0.52
C PHE A 26 -16.33 5.13 -1.33
N GLU A 27 -17.10 5.77 -2.20
CA GLU A 27 -16.55 6.77 -3.12
C GLU A 27 -15.98 7.99 -2.38
N ASN A 28 -16.63 8.45 -1.30
CA ASN A 28 -16.12 9.52 -0.43
C ASN A 28 -14.77 9.17 0.22
N GLU A 29 -14.53 7.90 0.58
CA GLU A 29 -13.27 7.44 1.14
C GLU A 29 -12.17 7.40 0.09
N LYS A 30 -12.50 6.94 -1.14
CA LYS A 30 -11.57 6.99 -2.28
C LYS A 30 -11.14 8.41 -2.61
N ASP A 31 -11.97 9.43 -2.33
CA ASP A 31 -11.62 10.84 -2.56
C ASP A 31 -10.60 11.39 -1.53
N LEU A 32 -10.46 10.73 -0.38
CA LEU A 32 -9.57 11.13 0.72
C LEU A 32 -8.21 10.42 0.72
N ILE A 33 -8.06 9.32 -0.03
CA ILE A 33 -6.80 8.59 -0.15
C ILE A 33 -6.09 8.91 -1.47
N LEU A 34 -4.76 8.82 -1.45
CA LEU A 34 -3.92 8.94 -2.64
C LEU A 34 -3.00 7.72 -2.72
N PRO A 35 -3.48 6.58 -3.25
CA PRO A 35 -2.70 5.35 -3.23
C PRO A 35 -1.50 5.41 -4.16
N ILE A 36 -0.38 4.82 -3.72
CA ILE A 36 0.72 4.43 -4.56
C ILE A 36 0.43 3.02 -5.04
N VAL A 37 0.45 2.80 -6.34
CA VAL A 37 0.31 1.45 -6.90
C VAL A 37 1.63 1.02 -7.54
N GLU A 38 2.22 -0.03 -7.01
CA GLU A 38 3.40 -0.69 -7.56
C GLU A 38 2.99 -1.49 -8.80
N LEU A 39 3.27 -0.90 -9.97
CA LEU A 39 2.87 -1.45 -11.27
C LEU A 39 3.65 -2.70 -11.60
N LYS A 40 2.92 -3.74 -11.93
CA LYS A 40 3.39 -5.01 -12.47
C LYS A 40 2.34 -5.61 -13.40
N ARG A 41 2.67 -6.73 -13.99
CA ARG A 41 1.74 -7.47 -14.83
C ARG A 41 0.49 -7.85 -14.05
N TRP A 42 -0.69 -7.45 -14.56
CA TRP A 42 -1.95 -7.91 -14.01
C TRP A 42 -2.24 -9.35 -14.41
N ALA A 43 -2.40 -10.24 -13.43
CA ALA A 43 -2.74 -11.67 -13.63
C ALA A 43 -1.96 -12.30 -14.81
N ASN A 44 -2.67 -12.84 -15.80
CA ASN A 44 -2.09 -13.45 -17.00
C ASN A 44 -2.07 -12.52 -18.22
N SER A 45 -2.18 -11.21 -18.02
CA SER A 45 -2.24 -10.22 -19.09
C SER A 45 -0.99 -10.25 -19.99
N ASN A 46 -1.18 -9.90 -21.27
CA ASN A 46 -0.12 -9.71 -22.23
C ASN A 46 0.21 -8.23 -22.51
N GLN A 47 -0.50 -7.30 -21.85
CA GLN A 47 -0.39 -5.86 -22.07
C GLN A 47 -0.41 -5.10 -20.75
N ILE A 48 0.43 -4.07 -20.61
CA ILE A 48 0.47 -3.19 -19.44
C ILE A 48 -0.84 -2.39 -19.28
N SER A 49 -1.54 -2.10 -20.38
CA SER A 49 -2.83 -1.39 -20.34
C SER A 49 -3.88 -2.09 -19.47
N ASN A 50 -3.80 -3.42 -19.31
CA ASN A 50 -4.70 -4.15 -18.42
C ASN A 50 -4.37 -3.92 -16.93
N SER A 51 -3.11 -3.61 -16.60
CA SER A 51 -2.70 -3.18 -15.27
C SER A 51 -3.35 -1.84 -14.92
N ILE A 52 -3.29 -0.86 -15.84
CA ILE A 52 -3.94 0.44 -15.68
C ILE A 52 -5.46 0.29 -15.54
N LYS A 53 -6.11 -0.42 -16.47
CA LYS A 53 -7.57 -0.67 -16.41
C LYS A 53 -8.01 -1.33 -15.10
N ARG A 54 -7.15 -2.16 -14.49
CA ARG A 54 -7.49 -2.77 -13.20
C ARG A 54 -7.49 -1.74 -12.07
N VAL A 55 -6.52 -0.81 -12.06
CA VAL A 55 -6.51 0.28 -11.08
C VAL A 55 -7.70 1.21 -11.32
N GLU A 56 -7.97 1.59 -12.55
CA GLU A 56 -9.12 2.42 -12.91
C GLU A 56 -10.45 1.77 -12.51
N LYS A 57 -10.57 0.44 -12.67
CA LYS A 57 -11.76 -0.29 -12.18
C LYS A 57 -11.92 -0.19 -10.67
N ALA A 58 -10.83 -0.25 -9.90
CA ALA A 58 -10.87 -0.20 -8.44
C ALA A 58 -11.07 1.22 -7.90
N PHE A 59 -10.43 2.20 -8.52
CA PHE A 59 -10.29 3.56 -7.98
C PHE A 59 -11.04 4.63 -8.78
N GLY A 60 -11.60 4.27 -9.93
CA GLY A 60 -12.25 5.21 -10.86
C GLY A 60 -11.25 6.11 -11.56
N ASN A 61 -11.74 7.26 -12.05
CA ASN A 61 -10.93 8.26 -12.77
C ASN A 61 -10.18 9.22 -11.83
N ARG A 62 -9.79 8.76 -10.63
CA ARG A 62 -9.05 9.57 -9.67
C ARG A 62 -7.56 9.58 -9.97
N PHE A 63 -6.88 10.58 -9.46
CA PHE A 63 -5.42 10.57 -9.45
C PHE A 63 -4.88 9.50 -8.49
N TRP A 64 -3.82 8.83 -8.90
CA TRP A 64 -3.06 7.91 -8.08
C TRP A 64 -1.58 7.96 -8.42
N ILE A 65 -0.73 7.55 -7.50
CA ILE A 65 0.72 7.59 -7.67
C ILE A 65 1.15 6.27 -8.32
N ALA A 66 1.83 6.36 -9.46
CA ALA A 66 2.37 5.20 -10.17
C ALA A 66 3.84 5.01 -9.84
N ASP A 67 4.21 3.80 -9.42
CA ASP A 67 5.58 3.35 -9.23
C ASP A 67 5.79 2.03 -9.99
N LEU A 68 7.02 1.64 -10.27
CA LEU A 68 7.35 0.33 -10.82
C LEU A 68 7.66 -0.65 -9.70
N ASP A 69 7.04 -1.85 -9.75
CA ASP A 69 7.33 -2.94 -8.80
C ASP A 69 8.75 -3.48 -9.07
N ALA A 70 9.70 -3.11 -8.22
CA ALA A 70 11.12 -3.43 -8.41
C ALA A 70 11.36 -4.96 -8.40
N GLU A 71 10.70 -5.70 -7.49
CA GLU A 71 10.79 -7.18 -7.41
C GLU A 71 10.32 -7.82 -8.72
N PHE A 72 9.21 -7.32 -9.26
CA PHE A 72 8.70 -7.80 -10.55
C PHE A 72 9.66 -7.48 -11.69
N ILE A 73 10.19 -6.25 -11.78
CA ILE A 73 11.14 -5.83 -12.83
C ILE A 73 12.40 -6.71 -12.80
N GLU A 74 12.96 -6.95 -11.62
CA GLU A 74 14.15 -7.77 -11.45
C GLU A 74 13.91 -9.25 -11.81
N SER A 75 12.70 -9.74 -11.68
CA SER A 75 12.32 -11.11 -12.06
C SER A 75 12.10 -11.31 -13.57
N ILE A 76 12.02 -10.24 -14.38
CA ILE A 76 11.69 -10.35 -15.82
C ILE A 76 12.74 -11.15 -16.64
N PRO A 77 14.06 -10.97 -16.46
CA PRO A 77 15.04 -11.74 -17.25
C PRO A 77 14.88 -13.26 -17.09
N GLU A 78 14.64 -13.73 -15.85
CA GLU A 78 14.36 -15.15 -15.57
C GLU A 78 13.08 -15.62 -16.27
N LYS A 79 11.98 -14.87 -16.14
CA LYS A 79 10.70 -15.18 -16.79
C LYS A 79 10.79 -15.23 -18.31
N ILE A 80 11.62 -14.39 -18.92
CA ILE A 80 11.89 -14.42 -20.36
C ILE A 80 12.65 -15.70 -20.71
N SER A 81 13.70 -16.04 -19.96
CA SER A 81 14.49 -17.25 -20.16
C SER A 81 13.65 -18.53 -20.07
N GLU A 82 12.75 -18.61 -19.09
CA GLU A 82 11.86 -19.75 -18.88
C GLU A 82 10.76 -19.90 -19.95
N SER A 83 10.51 -18.87 -20.74
CA SER A 83 9.39 -18.84 -21.69
C SER A 83 9.61 -19.62 -22.98
N GLU A 84 10.78 -20.29 -23.19
CA GLU A 84 11.09 -21.11 -24.35
C GLU A 84 10.72 -20.45 -25.70
N GLY A 85 10.93 -19.15 -25.84
CA GLY A 85 10.64 -18.37 -27.04
C GLY A 85 9.21 -17.82 -27.17
N ASN A 86 8.29 -18.16 -26.27
CA ASN A 86 6.92 -17.62 -26.26
C ASN A 86 6.77 -16.52 -25.19
N VAL A 87 7.64 -15.52 -25.27
CA VAL A 87 7.67 -14.41 -24.30
C VAL A 87 6.47 -13.49 -24.48
N LYS A 88 5.80 -13.16 -23.38
CA LYS A 88 4.68 -12.20 -23.40
C LYS A 88 5.19 -10.78 -23.56
N GLU A 89 4.56 -10.01 -24.46
CA GLU A 89 4.92 -8.63 -24.77
C GLU A 89 4.96 -7.71 -23.52
N VAL A 90 4.14 -7.96 -22.53
CA VAL A 90 4.09 -7.20 -21.27
C VAL A 90 5.44 -7.18 -20.55
N PHE A 91 6.27 -8.22 -20.64
CA PHE A 91 7.58 -8.22 -20.01
C PHE A 91 8.52 -7.22 -20.68
N TYR A 92 8.52 -7.17 -22.01
CA TYR A 92 9.29 -6.17 -22.76
C TYR A 92 8.78 -4.75 -22.51
N GLN A 93 7.45 -4.57 -22.36
CA GLN A 93 6.89 -3.28 -22.02
C GLN A 93 7.41 -2.77 -20.68
N PHE A 94 7.43 -3.62 -19.64
CA PHE A 94 7.97 -3.23 -18.33
C PHE A 94 9.49 -3.02 -18.35
N GLN A 95 10.26 -3.82 -19.09
CA GLN A 95 11.70 -3.57 -19.26
C GLN A 95 11.96 -2.20 -19.90
N ARG A 96 11.18 -1.83 -20.92
CA ARG A 96 11.30 -0.50 -21.55
C ARG A 96 10.96 0.64 -20.56
N LEU A 97 9.94 0.48 -19.70
CA LEU A 97 9.62 1.49 -18.70
C LEU A 97 10.73 1.66 -17.65
N ALA A 98 11.44 0.59 -17.32
CA ALA A 98 12.53 0.60 -16.37
C ALA A 98 13.89 1.00 -16.97
N ASP A 99 13.97 1.19 -18.29
CA ASP A 99 15.19 1.62 -18.99
C ASP A 99 15.55 3.06 -18.58
N PRO A 100 16.73 3.29 -17.99
CA PRO A 100 17.13 4.62 -17.52
C PRO A 100 17.53 5.59 -18.63
N SER A 101 17.73 5.10 -19.86
CA SER A 101 18.22 5.90 -20.98
C SER A 101 17.41 7.19 -21.20
N ASN A 102 18.09 8.29 -21.42
CA ASN A 102 17.52 9.60 -21.70
C ASN A 102 16.54 10.09 -20.61
N GLY A 103 16.93 9.94 -19.35
CA GLY A 103 16.10 10.38 -18.21
C GLY A 103 14.85 9.53 -18.05
N TYR A 104 14.95 8.22 -18.22
CA TYR A 104 13.79 7.31 -18.19
C TYR A 104 12.72 7.69 -19.20
N GLN A 105 13.09 8.03 -20.43
CA GLN A 105 12.19 8.56 -21.45
C GLN A 105 10.90 7.74 -21.59
N ASN A 106 10.99 6.42 -21.64
CA ASN A 106 9.81 5.55 -21.78
C ASN A 106 8.84 5.68 -20.60
N TRP A 107 9.35 5.86 -19.37
CA TRP A 107 8.55 6.11 -18.18
C TRP A 107 7.87 7.48 -18.26
N VAL A 108 8.60 8.50 -18.65
CA VAL A 108 8.06 9.86 -18.85
C VAL A 108 6.95 9.87 -19.89
N GLU A 109 7.15 9.21 -21.04
CA GLU A 109 6.11 9.10 -22.09
C GLU A 109 4.87 8.35 -21.59
N PHE A 110 5.06 7.25 -20.87
CA PHE A 110 3.96 6.49 -20.28
C PHE A 110 3.13 7.34 -19.30
N ILE A 111 3.79 8.07 -18.40
CA ILE A 111 3.11 9.00 -17.48
C ILE A 111 2.41 10.11 -18.24
N THR A 112 3.02 10.65 -19.28
CA THR A 112 2.44 11.72 -20.10
C THR A 112 1.13 11.29 -20.76
N GLN A 113 1.09 10.08 -21.30
CA GLN A 113 -0.09 9.50 -21.95
C GLN A 113 -1.22 9.15 -20.97
N ASN A 114 -0.92 8.97 -19.69
CA ASN A 114 -1.90 8.62 -18.66
C ASN A 114 -2.12 9.78 -17.70
N ILE A 115 -3.11 10.62 -18.00
CA ILE A 115 -3.30 11.93 -17.35
C ILE A 115 -3.57 11.89 -15.85
N ASN A 116 -4.11 10.79 -15.34
CA ASN A 116 -4.42 10.61 -13.91
C ASN A 116 -3.25 10.07 -13.09
N LEU A 117 -2.09 9.81 -13.71
CA LEU A 117 -0.93 9.30 -12.99
C LEU A 117 -0.06 10.43 -12.43
N ILE A 118 0.32 10.29 -11.17
CA ILE A 118 1.36 11.07 -10.52
C ILE A 118 2.62 10.19 -10.51
N PRO A 119 3.74 10.65 -11.08
CA PRO A 119 4.94 9.81 -11.19
C PRO A 119 5.70 9.66 -9.89
N VAL A 120 6.17 8.45 -9.62
CA VAL A 120 7.34 8.23 -8.76
C VAL A 120 8.60 8.36 -9.61
N LEU A 121 9.57 9.13 -9.13
CA LEU A 121 10.89 9.23 -9.75
C LEU A 121 11.59 7.87 -9.72
N GLN A 122 12.08 7.44 -10.85
CA GLN A 122 12.91 6.25 -10.95
C GLN A 122 14.36 6.62 -10.61
N ILE A 123 14.90 6.06 -9.53
CA ILE A 123 16.18 6.47 -8.93
C ILE A 123 17.26 5.38 -8.98
N LYS A 124 17.00 4.27 -9.70
CA LYS A 124 17.99 3.18 -9.86
C LYS A 124 19.28 3.66 -10.56
N ASN A 125 19.16 4.63 -11.46
CA ASN A 125 20.30 5.35 -12.04
C ASN A 125 20.15 6.83 -11.75
N VAL A 126 20.87 7.31 -10.73
CA VAL A 126 20.79 8.70 -10.25
C VAL A 126 21.39 9.71 -11.23
N ASP A 127 22.24 9.30 -12.17
CA ASP A 127 22.84 10.17 -13.20
C ASP A 127 21.77 10.71 -14.15
N GLU A 128 20.70 9.93 -14.39
CA GLU A 128 19.57 10.29 -15.26
C GLU A 128 18.49 11.13 -14.55
N LEU A 129 18.61 11.34 -13.23
CA LEU A 129 17.58 11.96 -12.41
C LEU A 129 17.29 13.41 -12.81
N ASN A 130 18.34 14.20 -13.11
CA ASN A 130 18.15 15.60 -13.51
C ASN A 130 17.34 15.74 -14.79
N LEU A 131 17.63 14.91 -15.80
CA LEU A 131 16.90 14.91 -17.07
C LEU A 131 15.47 14.40 -16.87
N GLN A 132 15.27 13.36 -16.06
CA GLN A 132 13.93 12.86 -15.70
C GLN A 132 13.09 13.95 -15.04
N LEU A 133 13.65 14.68 -14.08
CA LEU A 133 12.99 15.79 -13.40
C LEU A 133 12.60 16.89 -14.38
N ASP A 134 13.50 17.31 -15.27
CA ASP A 134 13.22 18.32 -16.28
C ASP A 134 12.03 17.90 -17.17
N ASN A 135 11.98 16.65 -17.59
CA ASN A 135 10.88 16.11 -18.36
C ASN A 135 9.55 16.12 -17.59
N PHE A 136 9.55 15.75 -16.29
CA PHE A 136 8.32 15.75 -15.48
C PHE A 136 7.83 17.16 -15.13
N LEU A 137 8.72 18.14 -14.97
CA LEU A 137 8.32 19.52 -14.69
C LEU A 137 7.41 20.10 -15.79
N HIS A 138 7.57 19.71 -17.05
CA HIS A 138 6.70 20.12 -18.15
C HIS A 138 5.27 19.63 -18.01
N LEU A 139 5.02 18.56 -17.23
CA LEU A 139 3.67 18.02 -17.02
C LEU A 139 2.84 18.84 -16.02
N GLN A 140 3.46 19.70 -15.23
CA GLN A 140 2.81 20.50 -14.16
C GLN A 140 1.99 19.63 -13.20
N ARG A 141 2.45 18.40 -12.94
CA ARG A 141 1.87 17.47 -11.97
C ARG A 141 2.74 17.39 -10.73
N PRO A 142 2.17 16.94 -9.58
CA PRO A 142 2.96 16.59 -8.44
C PRO A 142 4.01 15.53 -8.79
N ILE A 143 5.15 15.57 -8.11
CA ILE A 143 6.25 14.59 -8.25
C ILE A 143 6.44 13.87 -6.92
N VAL A 144 6.68 12.58 -6.98
CA VAL A 144 6.94 11.74 -5.79
C VAL A 144 8.35 11.18 -5.84
N ALA A 145 9.11 11.39 -4.77
CA ALA A 145 10.39 10.76 -4.53
C ALA A 145 10.22 9.69 -3.45
N ARG A 146 10.28 8.41 -3.81
CA ARG A 146 10.21 7.29 -2.86
C ARG A 146 11.61 6.75 -2.59
N LEU A 147 12.08 6.99 -1.39
CA LEU A 147 13.38 6.56 -0.91
C LEU A 147 13.22 5.23 -0.16
N LYS A 148 13.60 4.12 -0.80
CA LYS A 148 13.63 2.80 -0.15
C LYS A 148 14.84 2.71 0.77
N LEU A 149 14.59 2.61 2.06
CA LEU A 149 15.59 2.63 3.15
C LEU A 149 15.59 1.29 3.90
N THR A 150 15.45 0.20 3.16
CA THR A 150 15.42 -1.16 3.71
C THR A 150 16.84 -1.75 3.78
N GLU A 151 17.05 -2.76 4.62
CA GLU A 151 18.35 -3.42 4.75
C GLU A 151 18.86 -4.02 3.42
N ASN A 152 17.95 -4.47 2.57
CA ASN A 152 18.26 -5.14 1.31
C ASN A 152 18.33 -4.20 0.09
N ASN A 153 17.88 -2.97 0.23
CA ASN A 153 17.77 -2.01 -0.87
C ASN A 153 18.01 -0.58 -0.36
N SER A 154 19.16 -0.37 0.27
CA SER A 154 19.53 0.93 0.83
C SER A 154 20.15 1.83 -0.23
N ILE A 155 19.61 3.03 -0.36
CA ILE A 155 20.24 4.12 -1.10
C ILE A 155 21.52 4.49 -0.37
N THR A 156 22.65 4.57 -1.09
CA THR A 156 23.91 4.99 -0.49
C THR A 156 23.87 6.48 -0.08
N PRO A 157 24.68 6.92 0.89
CA PRO A 157 24.75 8.33 1.26
C PRO A 157 25.06 9.26 0.08
N GLU A 158 25.89 8.81 -0.87
CA GLU A 158 26.25 9.53 -2.07
C GLU A 158 25.06 9.70 -3.01
N GLU A 159 24.34 8.63 -3.29
CA GLU A 159 23.10 8.66 -4.10
C GLU A 159 22.03 9.53 -3.45
N LEU A 160 21.84 9.39 -2.12
CA LEU A 160 20.92 10.24 -1.37
C LEU A 160 21.25 11.72 -1.54
N ASN A 161 22.53 12.10 -1.42
CA ASN A 161 22.96 13.48 -1.62
C ASN A 161 22.67 13.99 -3.03
N ILE A 162 22.89 13.15 -4.06
CA ILE A 162 22.57 13.48 -5.47
C ILE A 162 21.06 13.72 -5.60
N ILE A 163 20.23 12.82 -5.07
CA ILE A 163 18.78 12.90 -5.15
C ILE A 163 18.29 14.19 -4.46
N ILE A 164 18.68 14.42 -3.22
CA ILE A 164 18.23 15.59 -2.44
C ILE A 164 18.67 16.90 -3.09
N LYS A 165 19.91 16.95 -3.60
CA LYS A 165 20.41 18.11 -4.35
C LYS A 165 19.58 18.35 -5.61
N ALA A 166 19.28 17.32 -6.42
CA ALA A 166 18.47 17.45 -7.62
C ALA A 166 17.06 17.98 -7.29
N LEU A 167 16.43 17.45 -6.23
CA LEU A 167 15.11 17.91 -5.79
C LEU A 167 15.12 19.36 -5.27
N SER A 168 16.22 19.82 -4.64
CA SER A 168 16.31 21.16 -4.03
C SER A 168 16.51 22.28 -5.03
N VAL A 169 17.15 22.00 -6.17
CA VAL A 169 17.47 23.03 -7.19
C VAL A 169 16.41 23.19 -8.28
N LYS A 170 15.45 22.26 -8.37
CA LYS A 170 14.40 22.27 -9.38
C LYS A 170 13.13 22.95 -8.84
N PRO A 171 12.39 23.72 -9.68
CA PRO A 171 11.17 24.40 -9.26
C PRO A 171 9.97 23.45 -9.23
N ILE A 172 10.02 22.44 -8.34
CA ILE A 172 8.94 21.45 -8.17
C ILE A 172 7.80 22.11 -7.40
N HIS A 173 6.64 22.19 -8.02
CA HIS A 173 5.47 22.86 -7.43
C HIS A 173 4.89 22.08 -6.25
N GLU A 174 4.74 20.77 -6.38
CA GLU A 174 4.27 19.86 -5.32
C GLU A 174 5.17 18.63 -5.28
N LEU A 175 5.86 18.43 -4.16
CA LEU A 175 6.78 17.30 -3.92
C LEU A 175 6.32 16.49 -2.73
N LEU A 176 6.18 15.18 -2.90
CA LEU A 176 6.02 14.20 -1.82
C LEU A 176 7.30 13.37 -1.71
N VAL A 177 7.91 13.36 -0.52
CA VAL A 177 9.06 12.53 -0.20
C VAL A 177 8.64 11.40 0.72
N ILE A 178 8.74 10.18 0.25
CA ILE A 178 8.36 8.96 0.98
C ILE A 178 9.61 8.27 1.48
N LEU A 179 9.74 8.17 2.79
CA LEU A 179 10.78 7.39 3.45
C LEU A 179 10.20 6.00 3.71
N ASP A 180 10.49 5.05 2.81
CA ASP A 180 9.97 3.69 2.87
C ASP A 180 10.97 2.75 3.53
N TYR A 181 10.67 2.36 4.77
CA TYR A 181 11.52 1.51 5.59
C TYR A 181 11.19 0.02 5.48
N GLY A 182 10.23 -0.36 4.63
CA GLY A 182 9.84 -1.75 4.45
C GLY A 182 9.25 -2.37 5.71
N ASP A 183 9.84 -3.49 6.17
CA ASP A 183 9.37 -4.18 7.37
C ASP A 183 9.77 -3.44 8.65
N LEU A 184 8.80 -3.21 9.51
CA LEU A 184 8.96 -2.51 10.79
C LEU A 184 8.65 -3.41 11.98
N SER A 185 9.35 -3.19 13.07
CA SER A 185 9.26 -3.97 14.30
C SER A 185 9.17 -3.07 15.53
N ARG A 186 9.01 -3.68 16.70
CA ARG A 186 9.09 -2.96 17.96
C ARG A 186 10.41 -2.20 18.15
N ARG A 187 11.52 -2.71 17.60
CA ARG A 187 12.82 -2.03 17.65
C ARG A 187 12.74 -0.67 16.94
N ASN A 188 12.16 -0.64 15.76
CA ASN A 188 11.99 0.58 14.97
C ASN A 188 11.13 1.62 15.72
N LEU A 189 10.09 1.17 16.43
CA LEU A 189 9.29 2.05 17.30
C LEU A 189 10.13 2.67 18.41
N LEU A 190 10.99 1.90 19.08
CA LEU A 190 11.86 2.41 20.15
C LEU A 190 12.92 3.40 19.62
N GLU A 191 13.29 3.27 18.37
CA GLU A 191 14.31 4.09 17.69
C GLU A 191 13.69 5.25 16.86
N TYR A 192 12.40 5.58 17.03
CA TYR A 192 11.66 6.54 16.19
C TYR A 192 12.33 7.92 16.07
N HIS A 193 13.10 8.35 17.06
CA HIS A 193 13.86 9.60 17.00
C HIS A 193 14.88 9.67 15.86
N GLN A 194 15.31 8.54 15.30
CA GLN A 194 16.18 8.52 14.12
C GLN A 194 15.40 9.02 12.90
N TYR A 195 14.13 8.60 12.75
CA TYR A 195 13.24 9.06 11.68
C TYR A 195 12.95 10.56 11.81
N SER A 196 12.66 11.03 13.02
CA SER A 196 12.44 12.46 13.31
C SER A 196 13.64 13.30 12.93
N ARG A 197 14.86 12.89 13.34
CA ARG A 197 16.11 13.59 13.00
C ARG A 197 16.36 13.62 11.50
N PHE A 198 16.13 12.51 10.81
CA PHE A 198 16.32 12.42 9.37
C PHE A 198 15.34 13.32 8.61
N ILE A 199 14.05 13.29 8.95
CA ILE A 199 13.04 14.19 8.38
C ILE A 199 13.41 15.65 8.59
N LYS A 200 13.81 16.04 9.81
CA LYS A 200 14.24 17.43 10.09
C LYS A 200 15.44 17.84 9.25
N SER A 201 16.37 16.93 8.98
CA SER A 201 17.52 17.22 8.11
C SER A 201 17.11 17.44 6.66
N LEU A 202 16.20 16.63 6.16
CA LEU A 202 15.64 16.78 4.80
C LEU A 202 14.79 18.04 4.67
N TYR A 203 13.96 18.34 5.67
CA TYR A 203 13.10 19.52 5.69
C TYR A 203 13.90 20.83 5.59
N LYS A 204 15.10 20.91 6.19
CA LYS A 204 16.00 22.08 6.06
C LYS A 204 16.40 22.34 4.61
N ILE A 205 16.43 21.31 3.77
CA ILE A 205 16.86 21.40 2.36
C ILE A 205 15.63 21.51 1.44
N LEU A 206 14.54 20.83 1.81
CA LEU A 206 13.29 20.72 1.04
C LEU A 206 12.10 21.25 1.85
N PRO A 207 12.05 22.54 2.24
CA PRO A 207 11.04 23.07 3.19
C PRO A 207 9.62 23.08 2.63
N HIS A 208 9.44 22.95 1.31
CA HIS A 208 8.14 22.94 0.66
C HIS A 208 7.61 21.53 0.39
N ALA A 209 8.42 20.49 0.66
CA ALA A 209 8.00 19.12 0.44
C ALA A 209 7.03 18.64 1.54
N ILE A 210 6.15 17.73 1.14
CA ILE A 210 5.38 16.90 2.07
C ILE A 210 6.20 15.65 2.32
N PHE A 211 6.26 15.19 3.57
CA PHE A 211 7.02 13.99 3.93
C PHE A 211 6.10 12.92 4.48
N THR A 212 6.55 11.68 4.40
CA THR A 212 5.94 10.55 5.10
C THR A 212 6.98 9.51 5.49
N VAL A 213 6.74 8.84 6.61
CA VAL A 213 7.43 7.61 7.01
C VAL A 213 6.48 6.45 6.68
N SER A 214 6.92 5.52 5.86
CA SER A 214 6.13 4.38 5.43
C SER A 214 6.82 3.06 5.78
N GLY A 215 6.04 2.03 5.98
CA GLY A 215 6.50 0.67 6.23
C GLY A 215 5.34 -0.26 6.56
N THR A 216 5.64 -1.44 7.06
CA THR A 216 4.65 -2.42 7.51
C THR A 216 5.17 -3.24 8.68
N SER A 217 4.32 -3.47 9.66
CA SER A 217 4.56 -4.42 10.76
C SER A 217 3.72 -5.70 10.61
N PHE A 218 3.09 -5.89 9.44
CA PHE A 218 2.28 -7.09 9.20
C PHE A 218 3.18 -8.33 9.06
N PRO A 219 3.03 -9.36 9.93
CA PRO A 219 4.01 -10.43 10.09
C PRO A 219 3.99 -11.41 8.92
N TYR A 220 5.14 -11.99 8.62
CA TYR A 220 5.30 -13.09 7.65
C TYR A 220 4.70 -14.42 8.16
N SER A 221 4.67 -14.63 9.48
CA SER A 221 4.13 -15.82 10.10
C SER A 221 3.33 -15.47 11.35
N PHE A 222 2.26 -16.21 11.58
CA PHE A 222 1.41 -16.09 12.79
C PHE A 222 1.73 -17.21 13.79
N GLY A 223 2.78 -17.97 13.55
CA GLY A 223 3.12 -19.13 14.36
C GLY A 223 1.99 -20.17 14.37
N ARG A 224 1.82 -20.85 15.51
CA ARG A 224 0.72 -21.80 15.74
C ARG A 224 -0.43 -21.18 16.55
N SER A 225 -0.46 -19.87 16.71
CA SER A 225 -1.50 -19.19 17.46
C SER A 225 -2.82 -19.23 16.69
N TYR A 226 -3.90 -19.59 17.41
CA TYR A 226 -5.25 -19.61 16.83
C TYR A 226 -5.94 -18.25 16.90
N LYS A 227 -5.51 -17.36 17.79
CA LYS A 227 -5.91 -15.95 17.87
C LYS A 227 -4.79 -15.11 18.49
N GLY A 228 -4.83 -13.81 18.25
CA GLY A 228 -3.86 -12.88 18.80
C GLY A 228 -4.07 -11.44 18.33
N GLU A 229 -3.15 -10.63 18.82
CA GLU A 229 -3.05 -9.20 18.53
C GLU A 229 -1.69 -8.90 17.92
N ILE A 230 -1.67 -8.03 16.92
CA ILE A 230 -0.46 -7.61 16.21
C ILE A 230 -0.48 -6.09 16.17
N PRO A 231 0.45 -5.41 16.85
CA PRO A 231 0.53 -3.94 16.83
C PRO A 231 0.85 -3.38 15.45
N ILE A 232 0.24 -2.24 15.11
CA ILE A 232 0.56 -1.46 13.90
C ILE A 232 1.67 -0.46 14.28
N TYR A 233 2.93 -0.90 14.19
CA TYR A 233 4.08 -0.08 14.58
C TYR A 233 4.28 1.13 13.67
N GLU A 234 3.99 1.00 12.36
CA GLU A 234 4.07 2.10 11.39
C GLU A 234 3.18 3.28 11.78
N ARG A 235 1.97 3.03 12.28
CA ARG A 235 1.09 4.09 12.77
C ARG A 235 1.65 4.76 14.04
N GLN A 236 2.13 3.97 14.97
CA GLN A 236 2.72 4.48 16.21
C GLN A 236 3.97 5.32 15.94
N ILE A 237 4.86 4.84 15.05
CA ILE A 237 6.05 5.58 14.62
C ILE A 237 5.65 6.91 13.98
N TYR A 238 4.69 6.89 13.03
CA TYR A 238 4.19 8.11 12.41
C TYR A 238 3.69 9.13 13.43
N ASN A 239 2.88 8.71 14.39
CA ASN A 239 2.33 9.60 15.43
C ASN A 239 3.45 10.25 16.27
N LEU A 240 4.46 9.47 16.66
CA LEU A 240 5.61 9.98 17.42
C LEU A 240 6.46 10.96 16.59
N VAL A 241 6.71 10.62 15.32
CA VAL A 241 7.44 11.50 14.39
C VAL A 241 6.67 12.80 14.15
N ALA A 242 5.35 12.72 13.97
CA ALA A 242 4.52 13.92 13.77
C ALA A 242 4.55 14.85 15.00
N ASN A 243 4.54 14.28 16.20
CA ASN A 243 4.68 15.06 17.43
C ASN A 243 6.07 15.70 17.57
N ASP A 244 7.13 15.00 17.14
CA ASP A 244 8.51 15.52 17.19
C ASP A 244 8.81 16.59 16.12
N CYS A 245 8.03 16.58 15.01
CA CYS A 245 8.27 17.42 13.83
C CYS A 245 7.06 18.30 13.49
N PRO A 246 6.53 19.13 14.43
CA PRO A 246 5.30 19.90 14.20
C PRO A 246 5.44 20.96 13.09
N GLU A 247 6.66 21.36 12.75
CA GLU A 247 6.97 22.29 11.67
C GLU A 247 6.93 21.65 10.28
N VAL A 248 7.00 20.31 10.21
CA VAL A 248 7.07 19.57 8.96
C VAL A 248 5.68 19.15 8.52
N LYS A 249 5.36 19.36 7.25
CA LYS A 249 4.13 18.85 6.67
C LYS A 249 4.25 17.34 6.45
N LEU A 250 3.52 16.57 7.25
CA LEU A 250 3.51 15.11 7.19
C LEU A 250 2.15 14.58 6.74
N VAL A 251 2.14 13.50 5.98
CA VAL A 251 0.96 12.70 5.65
C VAL A 251 1.22 11.24 6.04
N TYR A 252 0.19 10.53 6.50
CA TYR A 252 0.33 9.13 6.86
C TYR A 252 0.48 8.23 5.63
N SER A 253 1.35 7.23 5.73
CA SER A 253 1.55 6.19 4.72
C SER A 253 1.92 4.86 5.39
N ASP A 254 1.51 3.77 4.79
CA ASP A 254 1.88 2.40 5.14
C ASP A 254 1.73 1.48 3.91
N ARG A 255 1.80 0.16 4.10
CA ARG A 255 1.62 -0.83 3.03
C ARG A 255 0.23 -1.50 3.04
N GLY A 256 -0.80 -0.83 3.54
CA GLY A 256 -2.19 -1.32 3.53
C GLY A 256 -2.35 -2.69 4.22
N SER A 257 -1.63 -2.97 5.30
CA SER A 257 -1.53 -4.28 5.95
C SER A 257 -0.95 -5.41 5.08
N SER A 258 -0.21 -5.09 4.03
CA SER A 258 0.53 -6.05 3.21
C SER A 258 2.00 -6.11 3.65
N ARG A 259 2.66 -7.24 3.35
CA ARG A 259 4.09 -7.43 3.61
C ARG A 259 4.93 -6.72 2.56
N GLU A 260 6.18 -6.39 2.89
CA GLU A 260 7.10 -5.81 1.94
C GLU A 260 7.40 -6.78 0.79
N LEU A 261 7.86 -7.99 1.14
CA LEU A 261 8.24 -9.00 0.14
C LEU A 261 7.13 -10.03 -0.07
N THR A 262 7.03 -10.51 -1.31
CA THR A 262 6.15 -11.61 -1.64
C THR A 262 6.77 -12.92 -1.14
N GLN A 263 6.08 -13.65 -0.27
CA GLN A 263 6.48 -15.02 0.06
C GLN A 263 5.95 -15.99 -0.98
N ASN A 264 6.84 -16.79 -1.56
CA ASN A 264 6.45 -17.97 -2.30
C ASN A 264 5.85 -18.97 -1.28
N GLY A 265 4.57 -19.31 -1.45
CA GLY A 265 3.84 -20.14 -0.50
C GLY A 265 4.45 -21.53 -0.36
N GLY A 266 4.55 -22.03 0.86
CA GLY A 266 4.78 -23.46 1.13
C GLY A 266 3.62 -24.29 0.54
N GLY A 267 3.90 -25.49 0.05
CA GLY A 267 2.88 -26.39 -0.49
C GLY A 267 1.88 -26.80 0.59
N GLY A 268 0.64 -26.37 0.46
CA GLY A 268 -0.48 -26.70 1.33
C GLY A 268 -1.56 -25.61 1.34
N LEU A 269 -2.79 -25.98 1.70
CA LEU A 269 -3.87 -25.03 1.89
C LEU A 269 -3.64 -24.28 3.22
N PRO A 270 -3.56 -22.94 3.21
CA PRO A 270 -3.45 -22.20 4.46
C PRO A 270 -4.73 -22.37 5.29
N PRO A 271 -4.61 -22.56 6.60
CA PRO A 271 -5.78 -22.66 7.47
C PRO A 271 -6.61 -21.38 7.42
N PRO A 272 -7.95 -21.51 7.46
CA PRO A 272 -8.86 -20.38 7.44
C PRO A 272 -8.54 -19.38 8.57
N ARG A 273 -8.36 -18.11 8.20
CA ARG A 273 -8.07 -17.02 9.12
C ARG A 273 -8.80 -15.76 8.68
N ILE A 274 -9.35 -15.04 9.64
CA ILE A 274 -9.91 -13.72 9.46
C ILE A 274 -9.10 -12.75 10.33
N ASP A 275 -8.59 -11.69 9.71
CA ASP A 275 -7.88 -10.60 10.37
C ASP A 275 -8.83 -9.40 10.44
N TYR A 276 -9.05 -8.86 11.64
CA TYR A 276 -9.86 -7.69 11.90
C TYR A 276 -8.95 -6.51 12.24
N ALA A 277 -8.88 -5.52 11.37
CA ALA A 277 -8.06 -4.35 11.57
C ALA A 277 -8.76 -3.36 12.49
N LEU A 278 -8.03 -2.88 13.49
CA LEU A 278 -8.35 -1.75 14.35
C LEU A 278 -7.39 -0.59 14.04
N LYS A 279 -7.50 0.51 14.75
CA LYS A 279 -6.65 1.70 14.55
C LYS A 279 -5.18 1.46 14.86
N ASN A 280 -4.89 0.68 15.91
CA ASN A 280 -3.53 0.49 16.44
C ASN A 280 -3.01 -0.95 16.39
N ASP A 281 -3.86 -1.89 16.02
CA ASP A 281 -3.52 -3.32 15.96
C ASP A 281 -4.42 -4.08 14.98
N TRP A 282 -3.98 -5.28 14.60
CA TRP A 282 -4.80 -6.27 13.95
C TRP A 282 -5.13 -7.38 14.94
N ARG A 283 -6.39 -7.76 15.01
CA ARG A 283 -6.86 -8.95 15.72
C ARG A 283 -7.07 -10.06 14.72
N PHE A 284 -6.72 -11.29 15.04
CA PHE A 284 -6.96 -12.40 14.15
C PHE A 284 -7.54 -13.61 14.87
N VAL A 285 -8.37 -14.35 14.14
CA VAL A 285 -8.88 -15.67 14.51
C VAL A 285 -8.56 -16.64 13.38
N ARG A 286 -7.89 -17.74 13.71
CA ARG A 286 -7.48 -18.80 12.81
C ARG A 286 -8.11 -20.12 13.27
N LYS A 287 -8.60 -20.90 12.32
CA LYS A 287 -9.15 -22.24 12.56
C LYS A 287 -8.27 -23.25 11.84
N GLU A 288 -7.93 -24.35 12.52
CA GLU A 288 -7.16 -25.45 11.93
C GLU A 288 -8.11 -26.46 11.28
N PHE A 289 -7.65 -27.12 10.22
CA PHE A 289 -8.33 -28.28 9.67
C PHE A 289 -8.24 -29.45 10.68
N SER A 290 -9.35 -30.15 10.90
CA SER A 290 -9.36 -31.41 11.63
C SER A 290 -9.33 -32.58 10.64
N GLU A 291 -8.88 -33.76 11.10
CA GLU A 291 -8.83 -34.96 10.25
C GLU A 291 -10.21 -35.41 9.73
N ASP A 292 -11.28 -34.98 10.42
CA ASP A 292 -12.68 -35.37 10.12
C ASP A 292 -13.52 -34.29 9.44
N GLU A 293 -13.04 -33.02 9.32
CA GLU A 293 -13.82 -31.91 8.80
C GLU A 293 -13.04 -31.08 7.79
N ASP A 294 -13.19 -31.38 6.50
CA ASP A 294 -12.68 -30.59 5.40
C ASP A 294 -13.57 -29.38 5.00
N ASN A 295 -14.53 -28.99 5.86
CA ASN A 295 -15.44 -27.90 5.53
C ASN A 295 -14.82 -26.52 5.84
N LYS A 296 -14.03 -26.03 4.87
CA LYS A 296 -13.39 -24.72 4.90
C LYS A 296 -14.36 -23.56 5.15
N GLU A 297 -15.58 -23.64 4.62
CA GLU A 297 -16.59 -22.60 4.77
C GLU A 297 -17.08 -22.54 6.22
N GLN A 298 -17.26 -23.70 6.86
CA GLN A 298 -17.63 -23.76 8.27
C GLN A 298 -16.55 -23.15 9.16
N LEU A 299 -15.25 -23.41 8.87
CA LEU A 299 -14.15 -22.85 9.63
C LEU A 299 -14.08 -21.30 9.49
N TYR A 300 -14.35 -20.73 8.32
CA TYR A 300 -14.49 -19.27 8.17
C TYR A 300 -15.68 -18.73 8.94
N LYS A 301 -16.81 -19.43 8.91
CA LYS A 301 -18.02 -19.08 9.68
C LYS A 301 -17.73 -19.03 11.18
N ASP A 302 -17.06 -20.05 11.71
CA ASP A 302 -16.70 -20.13 13.13
C ASP A 302 -15.73 -19.02 13.53
N ALA A 303 -14.75 -18.67 12.66
CA ALA A 303 -13.85 -17.56 12.88
C ALA A 303 -14.60 -16.22 12.89
N ALA A 304 -15.56 -16.02 11.99
CA ALA A 304 -16.37 -14.80 11.92
C ALA A 304 -17.25 -14.65 13.17
N ILE A 305 -17.91 -15.73 13.62
CA ILE A 305 -18.71 -15.73 14.85
C ILE A 305 -17.85 -15.37 16.07
N GLU A 306 -16.63 -15.90 16.15
CA GLU A 306 -15.72 -15.61 17.26
C GLU A 306 -15.31 -14.14 17.28
N ILE A 307 -14.99 -13.54 16.11
CA ILE A 307 -14.67 -12.11 15.99
C ILE A 307 -15.88 -11.27 16.43
N MET A 308 -17.07 -11.57 15.95
CA MET A 308 -18.29 -10.81 16.28
C MET A 308 -18.68 -10.88 17.76
N LYS A 309 -18.24 -11.92 18.48
CA LYS A 309 -18.45 -12.06 19.95
C LYS A 309 -17.36 -11.38 20.78
N SER A 310 -16.32 -10.84 20.15
CA SER A 310 -15.22 -10.20 20.88
C SER A 310 -15.59 -8.79 21.35
N ASP A 311 -14.85 -8.30 22.35
CA ASP A 311 -14.98 -6.95 22.91
C ASP A 311 -14.43 -5.85 21.96
N TYR A 312 -13.64 -6.24 20.95
CA TYR A 312 -13.11 -5.33 19.94
C TYR A 312 -13.98 -5.23 18.67
N TRP A 313 -15.10 -5.96 18.59
CA TRP A 313 -15.99 -5.88 17.44
C TRP A 313 -16.79 -4.58 17.44
N ILE A 314 -16.70 -3.82 16.33
CA ILE A 314 -17.45 -2.58 16.10
C ILE A 314 -18.62 -2.90 15.16
N SER A 315 -19.81 -3.09 15.72
CA SER A 315 -21.00 -3.56 14.99
C SER A 315 -21.56 -2.56 13.98
N ASN A 316 -21.31 -1.27 14.20
CA ASN A 316 -21.78 -0.17 13.33
C ASN A 316 -20.66 0.41 12.44
N LEU A 317 -19.48 -0.26 12.34
CA LEU A 317 -18.41 0.22 11.48
C LEU A 317 -18.89 0.25 10.02
N PRO A 318 -18.95 1.41 9.34
CA PRO A 318 -19.43 1.53 7.98
C PRO A 318 -18.33 1.14 6.99
N ALA A 319 -17.92 -0.14 6.98
CA ALA A 319 -16.89 -0.68 6.12
C ALA A 319 -17.36 -2.00 5.48
N TRP A 320 -17.03 -2.18 4.19
CA TRP A 320 -17.35 -3.42 3.48
C TRP A 320 -16.78 -4.65 4.19
N GLY A 321 -15.56 -4.57 4.70
CA GLY A 321 -14.92 -5.68 5.41
C GLY A 321 -15.72 -6.17 6.62
N ARG A 322 -16.37 -5.25 7.38
CA ARG A 322 -17.29 -5.62 8.47
C ARG A 322 -18.49 -6.41 7.94
N GLN A 323 -19.13 -5.91 6.87
CA GLN A 323 -20.28 -6.58 6.26
C GLN A 323 -19.92 -8.00 5.77
N MET A 324 -18.70 -8.20 5.25
CA MET A 324 -18.23 -9.51 4.83
C MET A 324 -18.10 -10.49 6.01
N ILE A 325 -17.63 -10.03 7.15
CA ILE A 325 -17.55 -10.85 8.38
C ILE A 325 -18.96 -11.23 8.84
N GLU A 326 -19.91 -10.30 8.86
CA GLU A 326 -21.30 -10.57 9.21
C GLU A 326 -21.95 -11.60 8.28
N LYS A 327 -21.79 -11.45 6.95
CA LYS A 327 -22.28 -12.43 5.97
C LYS A 327 -21.66 -13.80 6.20
N THR A 328 -20.36 -13.85 6.50
CA THR A 328 -19.66 -15.11 6.79
C THR A 328 -20.23 -15.79 8.03
N SER A 329 -20.56 -15.05 9.09
CA SER A 329 -21.08 -15.58 10.35
C SER A 329 -22.43 -16.28 10.22
N ILE A 330 -23.24 -15.89 9.24
CA ILE A 330 -24.54 -16.53 8.94
C ILE A 330 -24.43 -17.62 7.84
N GLY A 331 -23.22 -17.83 7.28
CA GLY A 331 -23.00 -18.84 6.23
C GLY A 331 -23.41 -18.37 4.84
N ASP A 332 -23.48 -17.06 4.58
CA ASP A 332 -23.76 -16.50 3.26
C ASP A 332 -22.58 -16.79 2.31
N THR A 333 -22.87 -17.30 1.12
CA THR A 333 -21.88 -17.63 0.08
C THR A 333 -21.14 -16.40 -0.46
N PHE A 334 -21.69 -15.20 -0.29
CA PHE A 334 -21.03 -13.93 -0.59
C PHE A 334 -20.06 -13.47 0.53
N GLY A 335 -20.01 -14.17 1.65
CA GLY A 335 -19.05 -13.93 2.73
C GLY A 335 -17.61 -14.33 2.39
N ILE A 336 -16.79 -14.53 3.40
CA ILE A 336 -15.38 -14.94 3.28
C ILE A 336 -15.32 -16.46 3.10
N THR A 337 -14.97 -16.90 1.88
CA THR A 337 -14.87 -18.34 1.53
C THR A 337 -13.44 -18.74 1.10
N SER A 338 -12.51 -17.78 1.08
CA SER A 338 -11.14 -18.02 0.61
C SER A 338 -10.13 -17.12 1.30
N ALA A 339 -8.86 -17.54 1.36
CA ALA A 339 -7.76 -16.74 1.88
C ALA A 339 -7.58 -15.41 1.12
N HIS A 340 -7.82 -15.42 -0.19
CA HIS A 340 -7.82 -14.22 -1.01
C HIS A 340 -8.86 -13.21 -0.53
N ARG A 341 -10.11 -13.65 -0.31
CA ARG A 341 -11.20 -12.78 0.15
C ARG A 341 -10.97 -12.30 1.59
N ALA A 342 -10.45 -13.17 2.47
CA ALA A 342 -10.03 -12.79 3.82
C ALA A 342 -8.96 -11.69 3.79
N THR A 343 -7.99 -11.79 2.88
CA THR A 343 -6.97 -10.76 2.67
C THR A 343 -7.58 -9.44 2.20
N ALA A 344 -8.52 -9.46 1.25
CA ALA A 344 -9.19 -8.25 0.78
C ALA A 344 -9.99 -7.58 1.91
N VAL A 345 -10.69 -8.36 2.73
CA VAL A 345 -11.44 -7.87 3.91
C VAL A 345 -10.50 -7.19 4.91
N ARG A 346 -9.37 -7.82 5.24
CA ARG A 346 -8.36 -7.21 6.13
C ARG A 346 -7.87 -5.87 5.60
N ILE A 347 -7.48 -5.82 4.32
CA ILE A 347 -6.96 -4.60 3.70
C ILE A 347 -8.02 -3.51 3.68
N ASN A 348 -9.26 -3.83 3.30
CA ASN A 348 -10.36 -2.87 3.30
C ASN A 348 -10.61 -2.27 4.70
N LEU A 349 -10.69 -3.12 5.73
CA LEU A 349 -10.82 -2.68 7.12
C LEU A 349 -9.63 -1.81 7.55
N HIS A 350 -8.41 -2.19 7.18
CA HIS A 350 -7.22 -1.44 7.51
C HIS A 350 -7.22 -0.05 6.85
N LEU A 351 -7.49 0.03 5.55
CA LEU A 351 -7.58 1.29 4.83
C LEU A 351 -8.62 2.21 5.46
N TYR A 352 -9.80 1.67 5.80
CA TYR A 352 -10.85 2.42 6.48
C TYR A 352 -10.40 2.95 7.85
N GLN A 353 -9.87 2.07 8.70
CA GLN A 353 -9.43 2.44 10.06
C GLN A 353 -8.29 3.46 10.06
N GLN A 354 -7.35 3.37 9.11
CA GLN A 354 -6.24 4.29 9.02
C GLN A 354 -6.66 5.65 8.43
N LEU A 355 -7.61 5.67 7.50
CA LEU A 355 -8.18 6.91 6.96
C LEU A 355 -8.92 7.70 8.05
N HIS A 356 -9.74 7.01 8.85
CA HIS A 356 -10.54 7.58 9.93
C HIS A 356 -9.87 7.49 11.31
N TYR A 357 -8.53 7.50 11.34
CA TYR A 357 -7.76 7.26 12.57
C TYR A 357 -8.09 8.24 13.71
N LEU A 358 -8.29 9.50 13.37
CA LEU A 358 -8.58 10.57 14.35
C LEU A 358 -10.06 10.64 14.75
N GLU A 359 -10.95 9.97 14.04
CA GLU A 359 -12.39 9.98 14.31
C GLU A 359 -12.75 8.99 15.43
N ASN A 360 -13.79 9.30 16.20
CA ASN A 360 -14.31 8.35 17.20
C ASN A 360 -15.33 7.42 16.54
N LEU A 361 -14.89 6.32 15.97
CA LEU A 361 -15.74 5.37 15.21
C LEU A 361 -16.80 4.66 16.07
N ASN A 362 -16.71 4.71 17.41
CA ASN A 362 -17.72 4.17 18.32
C ASN A 362 -18.91 5.12 18.51
N GLU A 363 -18.76 6.39 18.13
CA GLU A 363 -19.77 7.44 18.28
C GLU A 363 -20.43 7.83 16.95
N ILE A 364 -20.16 7.12 15.86
CA ILE A 364 -20.88 7.34 14.61
C ILE A 364 -22.32 6.84 14.81
N VAL A 365 -23.13 7.72 15.38
CA VAL A 365 -24.60 7.61 15.35
C VAL A 365 -24.98 7.89 13.91
N THR A 366 -25.49 6.90 13.21
CA THR A 366 -26.19 7.14 11.95
C THR A 366 -27.48 7.88 12.27
N GLU A 367 -27.42 9.20 12.35
CA GLU A 367 -28.59 10.05 12.16
C GLU A 367 -28.94 10.02 10.66
N GLU A 368 -29.39 8.91 10.16
CA GLU A 368 -30.30 8.92 9.03
C GLU A 368 -31.68 9.21 9.58
N ASP A 369 -32.04 10.48 9.61
CA ASP A 369 -33.43 10.91 9.68
C ASP A 369 -34.10 10.37 8.41
N TRP A 370 -34.83 9.26 8.58
CA TRP A 370 -35.79 8.81 7.60
C TRP A 370 -36.88 9.89 7.56
N ILE A 371 -36.83 10.75 6.56
CA ILE A 371 -37.95 11.63 6.22
C ILE A 371 -38.91 10.76 5.41
N ASP A 372 -40.08 10.44 6.04
CA ASP A 372 -41.23 9.81 5.37
C ASP A 372 -41.75 10.64 4.18
#